data_d5bb442c6be330d3781cba669f4f0514
#
_entry.id   d5bb442c6be330d3781cba669f4f0514
#
_cell.length_a   1.000
_cell.length_b   1.000
_cell.length_c   1.000
_cell.angle_alpha   90.00
_cell.angle_beta   90.00
_cell.angle_gamma   90.00
#
_symmetry.space_group_name_H-M   'P 1'
#
loop_
_entity.id
_entity.type
_entity.pdbx_description
1 polymer ?
#
loop_
_entity_poly.entity_id
_entity_poly.type
_entity_poly.pdbx_seq_one_letter_code
_entity_poly.pdbx_strand_id
1 'polypeptide(L)'
;MLLVLFSFSLVVISLQGIQVDFERFEQHSGFNFYNSSLRVRKYNRTMITLNGTLQIVSHLSRNITISTDFFHSSRGNQQFNHYPVKLPTQDVCDFMKNFYADYSEYVEDMVNMPEKGECPIVPRTIYVTNKVFPAKAIPPFFPPGLWKVHLINTLNNVEVVRFEIIAKVTNDFL
;
A
#
# COMPACT_ATOMS: atom_id res chain seq x y z
N MET A 1 1.65 8.51 63.58
CA MET A 1 0.67 8.51 62.48
C MET A 1 1.45 8.87 61.21
N LEU A 2 1.88 7.86 60.45
CA LEU A 2 2.80 8.02 59.32
C LEU A 2 1.95 8.10 58.06
N LEU A 3 1.92 9.27 57.42
CA LEU A 3 1.24 9.49 56.13
C LEU A 3 2.18 9.03 55.00
N VAL A 4 1.83 7.87 54.41
CA VAL A 4 2.49 7.39 53.19
C VAL A 4 1.83 8.06 51.99
N LEU A 5 2.51 9.03 51.40
CA LEU A 5 2.12 9.66 50.13
C LEU A 5 2.45 8.69 48.98
N PHE A 6 1.44 8.00 48.44
CA PHE A 6 1.57 7.27 47.20
C PHE A 6 1.64 8.28 46.04
N SER A 7 2.83 8.48 45.50
CA SER A 7 3.03 9.19 44.23
C SER A 7 2.59 8.30 43.09
N PHE A 8 1.42 8.60 42.51
CA PHE A 8 0.97 8.00 41.26
C PHE A 8 1.76 8.65 40.12
N SER A 9 2.82 7.97 39.67
CA SER A 9 3.47 8.32 38.39
C SER A 9 2.53 7.96 37.24
N LEU A 10 1.88 8.96 36.67
CA LEU A 10 1.16 8.84 35.41
C LEU A 10 2.19 8.53 34.32
N VAL A 11 2.30 7.27 33.93
CA VAL A 11 3.01 6.88 32.72
C VAL A 11 2.15 7.34 31.54
N VAL A 12 2.49 8.48 30.97
CA VAL A 12 1.93 8.92 29.69
C VAL A 12 2.50 7.99 28.62
N ILE A 13 1.73 6.99 28.22
CA ILE A 13 2.04 6.20 27.03
C ILE A 13 1.79 7.12 25.85
N SER A 14 2.87 7.68 25.32
CA SER A 14 2.86 8.40 24.04
C SER A 14 2.48 7.37 22.96
N LEU A 15 1.28 7.47 22.42
CA LEU A 15 0.88 6.77 21.21
C LEU A 15 1.69 7.38 20.05
N GLN A 16 2.79 6.73 19.70
CA GLN A 16 3.56 7.09 18.51
C GLN A 16 2.72 6.79 17.28
N GLY A 17 2.21 7.81 16.62
CA GLY A 17 1.58 7.70 15.31
C GLY A 17 2.65 7.40 14.25
N ILE A 18 2.35 6.51 13.32
CA ILE A 18 3.15 6.31 12.12
C ILE A 18 2.50 7.13 11.01
N GLN A 19 3.25 8.04 10.41
CA GLN A 19 2.85 8.71 9.17
C GLN A 19 3.48 7.98 7.99
N VAL A 20 2.68 7.78 6.94
CA VAL A 20 3.13 7.15 5.71
C VAL A 20 2.69 7.99 4.52
N ASP A 21 3.64 8.41 3.71
CA ASP A 21 3.38 9.22 2.53
C ASP A 21 3.84 8.50 1.26
N PHE A 22 3.06 8.62 0.19
CA PHE A 22 3.51 8.19 -1.13
C PHE A 22 4.70 9.06 -1.60
N GLU A 23 5.74 8.42 -2.13
CA GLU A 23 6.85 9.09 -2.81
C GLU A 23 6.81 8.84 -4.32
N ARG A 24 6.49 7.62 -4.74
CA ARG A 24 6.41 7.23 -6.15
C ARG A 24 5.46 6.07 -6.37
N PHE A 25 4.80 6.07 -7.50
CA PHE A 25 4.06 4.93 -8.06
C PHE A 25 4.44 4.79 -9.53
N GLU A 26 4.84 3.59 -9.96
CA GLU A 26 5.29 3.35 -11.32
C GLU A 26 4.89 1.95 -11.79
N GLN A 27 4.46 1.84 -13.04
CA GLN A 27 4.25 0.56 -13.71
C GLN A 27 5.45 0.27 -14.60
N HIS A 28 6.15 -0.85 -14.35
CA HIS A 28 7.34 -1.23 -15.12
C HIS A 28 7.04 -2.17 -16.29
N SER A 29 6.01 -3.01 -16.15
CA SER A 29 5.65 -4.01 -17.16
C SER A 29 4.16 -4.32 -17.15
N GLY A 30 3.71 -5.13 -18.11
CA GLY A 30 2.35 -5.68 -18.15
C GLY A 30 1.30 -4.72 -18.68
N PHE A 31 1.64 -3.86 -19.63
CA PHE A 31 0.72 -2.87 -20.20
C PHE A 31 -0.43 -3.49 -21.01
N ASN A 32 -0.36 -4.80 -21.30
CA ASN A 32 -1.45 -5.58 -21.87
C ASN A 32 -2.44 -6.11 -20.81
N PHE A 33 -2.10 -6.08 -19.52
CA PHE A 33 -2.97 -6.43 -18.40
C PHE A 33 -3.52 -5.19 -17.73
N TYR A 34 -2.64 -4.22 -17.47
CA TYR A 34 -2.97 -2.94 -16.85
C TYR A 34 -2.32 -1.79 -17.61
N ASN A 35 -2.97 -0.65 -17.60
CA ASN A 35 -2.38 0.60 -18.05
C ASN A 35 -2.63 1.68 -16.99
N SER A 36 -1.56 2.13 -16.35
CA SER A 36 -1.62 3.07 -15.22
C SER A 36 -1.18 4.46 -15.61
N SER A 37 -2.00 5.45 -15.29
CA SER A 37 -1.63 6.87 -15.27
C SER A 37 -1.52 7.43 -13.85
N LEU A 38 -1.49 6.55 -12.84
CA LEU A 38 -1.41 6.95 -11.44
C LEU A 38 -0.12 7.73 -11.16
N ARG A 39 -0.26 8.84 -10.45
CA ARG A 39 0.86 9.72 -10.09
C ARG A 39 0.70 10.23 -8.68
N VAL A 40 1.82 10.30 -7.97
CA VAL A 40 1.91 10.94 -6.66
C VAL A 40 1.89 12.46 -6.86
N ARG A 41 1.02 13.13 -6.12
CA ARG A 41 0.86 14.60 -6.17
C ARG A 41 0.77 15.18 -4.77
N LYS A 42 1.33 16.37 -4.60
CA LYS A 42 1.13 17.16 -3.38
C LYS A 42 -0.25 17.82 -3.45
N TYR A 43 -1.15 17.44 -2.54
CA TYR A 43 -2.49 18.02 -2.44
C TYR A 43 -2.43 19.38 -1.71
N ASN A 44 -1.69 19.43 -0.61
CA ASN A 44 -1.43 20.66 0.15
C ASN A 44 -0.04 20.61 0.80
N ARG A 45 0.25 21.48 1.77
CA ARG A 45 1.58 21.55 2.41
C ARG A 45 1.96 20.29 3.18
N THR A 46 0.98 19.56 3.70
CA THR A 46 1.17 18.41 4.60
C THR A 46 0.64 17.09 4.03
N MET A 47 -0.08 17.12 2.89
CA MET A 47 -0.75 15.94 2.36
C MET A 47 -0.25 15.60 0.96
N ILE A 48 0.19 14.36 0.80
CA ILE A 48 0.60 13.76 -0.47
C ILE A 48 -0.43 12.71 -0.85
N THR A 49 -0.86 12.71 -2.11
CA THR A 49 -1.95 11.86 -2.59
C THR A 49 -1.58 11.16 -3.90
N LEU A 50 -2.23 10.03 -4.13
CA LEU A 50 -2.21 9.30 -5.40
C LEU A 50 -3.43 9.71 -6.23
N ASN A 51 -3.21 10.05 -7.49
CA ASN A 51 -4.25 10.50 -8.42
C ASN A 51 -4.01 9.90 -9.81
N GLY A 52 -5.10 9.67 -10.54
CA GLY A 52 -5.06 9.22 -11.93
C GLY A 52 -5.99 8.04 -12.18
N THR A 53 -5.64 7.19 -13.13
CA THR A 53 -6.43 6.03 -13.52
C THR A 53 -5.60 4.77 -13.51
N LEU A 54 -6.25 3.65 -13.20
CA LEU A 54 -5.74 2.31 -13.42
C LEU A 54 -6.73 1.58 -14.34
N GLN A 55 -6.33 1.39 -15.58
CA GLN A 55 -7.12 0.63 -16.53
C GLN A 55 -6.76 -0.85 -16.43
N ILE A 56 -7.74 -1.70 -16.19
CA ILE A 56 -7.67 -3.15 -16.38
C ILE A 56 -7.97 -3.40 -17.86
N VAL A 57 -6.98 -3.90 -18.59
CA VAL A 57 -7.06 -4.09 -20.05
C VAL A 57 -7.56 -5.48 -20.39
N SER A 58 -7.16 -6.49 -19.64
CA SER A 58 -7.49 -7.89 -19.86
C SER A 58 -8.32 -8.45 -18.70
N HIS A 59 -9.08 -9.53 -18.95
CA HIS A 59 -9.75 -10.26 -17.88
C HIS A 59 -8.72 -10.84 -16.91
N LEU A 60 -8.93 -10.61 -15.62
CA LEU A 60 -8.07 -11.13 -14.57
C LEU A 60 -8.82 -12.24 -13.82
N SER A 61 -8.25 -13.41 -13.81
CA SER A 61 -8.85 -14.59 -13.20
C SER A 61 -7.86 -15.30 -12.25
N ARG A 62 -8.30 -16.37 -11.60
CA ARG A 62 -7.50 -17.09 -10.58
C ARG A 62 -6.19 -17.67 -11.07
N ASN A 63 -5.93 -17.72 -12.38
CA ASN A 63 -4.64 -18.13 -12.95
C ASN A 63 -3.56 -17.05 -12.85
N ILE A 64 -3.93 -15.82 -12.46
CA ILE A 64 -2.99 -14.73 -12.19
C ILE A 64 -2.77 -14.67 -10.68
N THR A 65 -1.53 -14.82 -10.22
CA THR A 65 -1.17 -14.70 -8.82
C THR A 65 -0.44 -13.39 -8.54
N ILE A 66 -0.62 -12.88 -7.33
CA ILE A 66 0.00 -11.65 -6.84
C ILE A 66 0.97 -11.99 -5.73
N SER A 67 2.18 -11.48 -5.83
CA SER A 67 3.21 -11.54 -4.80
C SER A 67 3.85 -10.17 -4.57
N THR A 68 4.56 -10.03 -3.45
CA THR A 68 5.21 -8.77 -3.08
C THR A 68 6.66 -9.02 -2.69
N ASP A 69 7.54 -8.09 -3.08
CA ASP A 69 8.88 -7.98 -2.54
C ASP A 69 9.07 -6.61 -1.90
N PHE A 70 9.64 -6.60 -0.69
CA PHE A 70 9.87 -5.39 0.09
C PHE A 70 11.34 -5.03 0.13
N PHE A 71 11.62 -3.75 0.05
CA PHE A 71 12.97 -3.20 0.16
C PHE A 71 12.93 -1.97 1.06
N HIS A 72 13.97 -1.79 1.86
CA HIS A 72 14.07 -0.69 2.82
C HIS A 72 15.36 0.10 2.64
N SER A 73 15.26 1.43 2.72
CA SER A 73 16.36 2.37 2.79
C SER A 73 16.25 3.19 4.08
N SER A 74 17.00 2.81 5.10
CA SER A 74 16.99 3.45 6.42
C SER A 74 17.47 4.90 6.40
N ARG A 75 18.37 5.23 5.46
CA ARG A 75 18.92 6.60 5.30
C ARG A 75 18.09 7.49 4.40
N GLY A 76 17.05 6.98 3.74
CA GLY A 76 16.24 7.73 2.81
C GLY A 76 16.96 8.17 1.52
N ASN A 77 18.13 7.58 1.21
CA ASN A 77 18.99 7.96 0.08
C ASN A 77 18.79 7.06 -1.16
N GLN A 78 17.66 6.34 -1.22
CA GLN A 78 17.32 5.41 -2.30
C GLN A 78 18.27 4.20 -2.47
N GLN A 79 19.15 3.96 -1.53
CA GLN A 79 19.91 2.71 -1.45
C GLN A 79 19.04 1.67 -0.75
N PHE A 80 18.32 0.91 -1.53
CA PHE A 80 17.37 -0.07 -1.05
C PHE A 80 18.05 -1.44 -0.84
N ASN A 81 17.87 -2.00 0.36
CA ASN A 81 18.21 -3.39 0.67
C ASN A 81 16.95 -4.23 0.70
N HIS A 82 17.04 -5.46 0.22
CA HIS A 82 15.92 -6.40 0.30
C HIS A 82 15.52 -6.62 1.77
N TYR A 83 14.22 -6.58 2.03
CA TYR A 83 13.65 -6.79 3.36
C TYR A 83 12.92 -8.14 3.38
N PRO A 84 13.18 -9.01 4.39
CA PRO A 84 12.76 -10.42 4.34
C PRO A 84 11.25 -10.65 4.57
N VAL A 85 10.45 -9.60 4.74
CA VAL A 85 8.99 -9.69 4.87
C VAL A 85 8.37 -9.94 3.50
N LYS A 86 7.39 -10.84 3.45
CA LYS A 86 6.56 -11.10 2.28
C LYS A 86 5.11 -11.21 2.69
N LEU A 87 4.20 -10.67 1.89
CA LEU A 87 2.79 -11.00 2.00
C LEU A 87 2.54 -12.38 1.38
N PRO A 88 1.53 -13.12 1.87
CA PRO A 88 1.15 -14.38 1.26
C PRO A 88 0.84 -14.20 -0.23
N THR A 89 1.43 -15.06 -1.08
CA THR A 89 1.07 -15.11 -2.49
C THR A 89 -0.35 -15.65 -2.61
N GLN A 90 -1.17 -14.97 -3.40
CA GLN A 90 -2.58 -15.34 -3.60
C GLN A 90 -3.01 -15.02 -5.02
N ASP A 91 -4.10 -15.62 -5.50
CA ASP A 91 -4.66 -15.25 -6.79
C ASP A 91 -5.30 -13.84 -6.74
N VAL A 92 -5.48 -13.24 -7.90
CA VAL A 92 -5.98 -11.86 -8.02
C VAL A 92 -7.39 -11.71 -7.43
N CYS A 93 -8.25 -12.73 -7.52
CA CYS A 93 -9.61 -12.68 -6.99
C CYS A 93 -9.60 -12.72 -5.45
N ASP A 94 -8.79 -13.59 -4.85
CA ASP A 94 -8.65 -13.64 -3.38
C ASP A 94 -7.93 -12.40 -2.86
N PHE A 95 -6.95 -11.85 -3.59
CA PHE A 95 -6.34 -10.58 -3.26
C PHE A 95 -7.39 -9.45 -3.20
N MET A 96 -8.25 -9.33 -4.21
CA MET A 96 -9.29 -8.30 -4.23
C MET A 96 -10.32 -8.52 -3.12
N LYS A 97 -10.71 -9.76 -2.84
CA LYS A 97 -11.62 -10.09 -1.74
C LYS A 97 -11.04 -9.64 -0.39
N ASN A 98 -9.76 -9.95 -0.12
CA ASN A 98 -9.09 -9.56 1.11
C ASN A 98 -8.88 -8.03 1.18
N PHE A 99 -8.55 -7.40 0.05
CA PHE A 99 -8.42 -5.95 -0.03
C PHE A 99 -9.73 -5.23 0.34
N TYR A 100 -10.88 -5.72 -0.11
CA TYR A 100 -12.17 -5.20 0.31
C TYR A 100 -12.50 -5.47 1.78
N ALA A 101 -12.06 -6.62 2.33
CA ALA A 101 -12.28 -6.93 3.73
C ALA A 101 -11.47 -6.00 4.65
N ASP A 102 -10.22 -5.73 4.28
CA ASP A 102 -9.27 -5.01 5.13
C ASP A 102 -9.29 -3.48 4.92
N TYR A 103 -9.66 -3.04 3.71
CA TYR A 103 -9.56 -1.65 3.25
C TYR A 103 -10.84 -1.11 2.61
N SER A 104 -12.05 -1.55 3.03
CA SER A 104 -13.33 -1.09 2.48
C SER A 104 -13.43 0.43 2.44
N GLU A 105 -13.11 1.10 3.55
CA GLU A 105 -13.13 2.57 3.66
C GLU A 105 -12.19 3.27 2.65
N TYR A 106 -11.12 2.58 2.25
CA TYR A 106 -10.16 3.12 1.29
C TYR A 106 -10.65 3.02 -0.15
N VAL A 107 -11.49 2.03 -0.47
CA VAL A 107 -11.98 1.78 -1.83
C VAL A 107 -13.34 2.39 -2.12
N GLU A 108 -14.14 2.73 -1.11
CA GLU A 108 -15.53 3.21 -1.26
C GLU A 108 -15.68 4.42 -2.19
N ASP A 109 -14.72 5.33 -2.19
CA ASP A 109 -14.72 6.54 -3.03
C ASP A 109 -13.87 6.42 -4.30
N MET A 110 -13.32 5.24 -4.60
CA MET A 110 -12.75 4.94 -5.91
C MET A 110 -13.85 4.60 -6.90
N VAL A 111 -13.86 5.30 -8.03
CA VAL A 111 -14.92 5.12 -9.03
C VAL A 111 -14.62 3.94 -9.92
N ASN A 112 -15.64 3.13 -10.18
CA ASN A 112 -15.60 1.96 -11.08
C ASN A 112 -14.65 0.82 -10.61
N MET A 113 -14.54 0.66 -9.29
CA MET A 113 -13.88 -0.51 -8.72
C MET A 113 -14.62 -1.80 -9.08
N PRO A 114 -13.92 -2.96 -9.20
CA PRO A 114 -14.59 -4.25 -9.26
C PRO A 114 -15.57 -4.43 -8.10
N GLU A 115 -16.66 -5.14 -8.32
CA GLU A 115 -17.58 -5.47 -7.23
C GLU A 115 -16.92 -6.40 -6.21
N LYS A 116 -17.38 -6.34 -4.95
CA LYS A 116 -16.90 -7.25 -3.93
C LYS A 116 -17.16 -8.71 -4.30
N GLY A 117 -16.09 -9.48 -4.50
CA GLY A 117 -16.18 -10.89 -4.90
C GLY A 117 -16.29 -11.12 -6.41
N GLU A 118 -16.21 -10.06 -7.22
CA GLU A 118 -16.18 -10.22 -8.68
C GLU A 118 -14.96 -11.05 -9.10
N CYS A 119 -15.22 -12.15 -9.79
CA CYS A 119 -14.21 -13.02 -10.38
C CYS A 119 -14.79 -13.82 -11.55
N PRO A 120 -14.25 -13.75 -12.76
CA PRO A 120 -13.08 -12.96 -13.16
C PRO A 120 -13.35 -11.44 -13.12
N ILE A 121 -12.31 -10.65 -12.87
CA ILE A 121 -12.41 -9.19 -12.94
C ILE A 121 -12.40 -8.79 -14.41
N VAL A 122 -13.42 -8.06 -14.85
CA VAL A 122 -13.56 -7.64 -16.25
C VAL A 122 -12.81 -6.33 -16.53
N PRO A 123 -12.40 -6.10 -17.80
CA PRO A 123 -11.76 -4.86 -18.22
C PRO A 123 -12.58 -3.62 -17.86
N ARG A 124 -11.91 -2.64 -17.24
CA ARG A 124 -12.50 -1.36 -16.81
C ARG A 124 -11.44 -0.33 -16.52
N THR A 125 -11.85 0.92 -16.38
CA THR A 125 -10.99 2.00 -15.89
C THR A 125 -11.42 2.39 -14.49
N ILE A 126 -10.51 2.25 -13.53
CA ILE A 126 -10.68 2.68 -12.14
C ILE A 126 -10.13 4.09 -12.01
N TYR A 127 -10.91 4.98 -11.40
CA TYR A 127 -10.50 6.36 -11.15
C TYR A 127 -10.10 6.53 -9.69
N VAL A 128 -8.90 7.05 -9.48
CA VAL A 128 -8.31 7.28 -8.15
C VAL A 128 -8.14 8.78 -7.95
N THR A 129 -8.82 9.32 -6.95
CA THR A 129 -8.81 10.77 -6.68
C THR A 129 -8.38 11.02 -5.24
N ASN A 130 -7.29 11.78 -5.08
CA ASN A 130 -6.79 12.27 -3.80
C ASN A 130 -6.61 11.19 -2.71
N LYS A 131 -6.19 9.98 -3.09
CA LYS A 131 -5.96 8.90 -2.13
C LYS A 131 -4.66 9.10 -1.37
N VAL A 132 -4.75 9.20 -0.06
CA VAL A 132 -3.60 9.15 0.85
C VAL A 132 -3.17 7.70 1.03
N PHE A 133 -1.94 7.48 1.48
CA PHE A 133 -1.50 6.12 1.79
C PHE A 133 -2.30 5.57 2.99
N PRO A 134 -2.83 4.33 2.92
CA PRO A 134 -3.53 3.73 4.05
C PRO A 134 -2.50 3.31 5.12
N ALA A 135 -2.19 4.22 6.06
CA ALA A 135 -1.15 3.99 7.07
C ALA A 135 -1.35 2.68 7.85
N LYS A 136 -2.60 2.24 8.04
CA LYS A 136 -2.94 0.94 8.66
C LYS A 136 -2.40 -0.28 7.88
N ALA A 137 -2.02 -0.11 6.60
CA ALA A 137 -1.40 -1.17 5.80
C ALA A 137 0.06 -1.43 6.19
N ILE A 138 0.67 -0.51 6.93
CA ILE A 138 2.05 -0.65 7.40
C ILE A 138 2.02 -1.16 8.84
N PRO A 139 2.59 -2.33 9.12
CA PRO A 139 2.72 -2.82 10.48
C PRO A 139 3.50 -1.84 11.37
N PRO A 140 3.11 -1.63 12.63
CA PRO A 140 3.71 -0.63 13.52
C PRO A 140 5.19 -0.91 13.87
N PHE A 141 5.69 -2.11 13.57
CA PHE A 141 7.10 -2.48 13.76
C PHE A 141 7.98 -2.16 12.53
N PHE A 142 7.41 -1.60 11.45
CA PHE A 142 8.21 -1.19 10.31
C PHE A 142 9.07 0.02 10.67
N PRO A 143 10.39 -0.07 10.49
CA PRO A 143 11.29 1.05 10.82
C PRO A 143 11.05 2.25 9.90
N PRO A 144 11.31 3.46 10.39
CA PRO A 144 11.28 4.67 9.57
C PRO A 144 12.24 4.59 8.39
N GLY A 145 11.94 5.34 7.33
CA GLY A 145 12.77 5.40 6.14
C GLY A 145 11.94 5.28 4.86
N LEU A 146 12.61 5.07 3.74
CA LEU A 146 11.94 4.79 2.47
C LEU A 146 11.71 3.30 2.31
N TRP A 147 10.49 2.97 1.94
CA TRP A 147 10.06 1.62 1.62
C TRP A 147 9.73 1.53 0.14
N LYS A 148 10.28 0.52 -0.51
CA LYS A 148 9.95 0.17 -1.88
C LYS A 148 9.27 -1.19 -1.89
N VAL A 149 8.11 -1.24 -2.52
CA VAL A 149 7.33 -2.47 -2.67
C VAL A 149 7.19 -2.76 -4.15
N HIS A 150 7.59 -3.93 -4.57
CA HIS A 150 7.21 -4.47 -5.86
C HIS A 150 5.94 -5.30 -5.69
N LEU A 151 4.90 -4.95 -6.42
CA LEU A 151 3.71 -5.78 -6.58
C LEU A 151 3.83 -6.50 -7.92
N ILE A 152 3.94 -7.83 -7.86
CA ILE A 152 4.30 -8.66 -9.00
C ILE A 152 3.13 -9.59 -9.31
N ASN A 153 2.64 -9.55 -10.55
CA ASN A 153 1.66 -10.52 -11.01
C ASN A 153 2.35 -11.57 -11.88
N THR A 154 2.02 -12.84 -11.64
CA THR A 154 2.54 -13.96 -12.43
C THR A 154 1.41 -14.73 -13.07
N LEU A 155 1.66 -15.21 -14.27
CA LEU A 155 0.80 -16.13 -15.01
C LEU A 155 1.64 -17.34 -15.41
N ASN A 156 1.21 -18.56 -15.01
CA ASN A 156 1.98 -19.78 -15.23
C ASN A 156 3.45 -19.69 -14.72
N ASN A 157 3.65 -19.10 -13.55
CA ASN A 157 4.96 -18.86 -12.92
C ASN A 157 5.88 -17.91 -13.71
N VAL A 158 5.37 -17.18 -14.68
CA VAL A 158 6.11 -16.14 -15.41
C VAL A 158 5.60 -14.78 -14.96
N GLU A 159 6.48 -13.88 -14.60
CA GLU A 159 6.12 -12.51 -14.29
C GLU A 159 5.54 -11.83 -15.53
N VAL A 160 4.32 -11.30 -15.39
CA VAL A 160 3.61 -10.61 -16.48
C VAL A 160 3.35 -9.14 -16.18
N VAL A 161 3.31 -8.74 -14.91
CA VAL A 161 3.13 -7.34 -14.50
C VAL A 161 4.02 -7.03 -13.31
N ARG A 162 4.58 -5.82 -13.30
CA ARG A 162 5.28 -5.26 -12.14
C ARG A 162 4.87 -3.81 -11.91
N PHE A 163 4.40 -3.53 -10.71
CA PHE A 163 4.29 -2.18 -10.17
C PHE A 163 5.35 -1.96 -9.09
N GLU A 164 5.85 -0.74 -9.01
CA GLU A 164 6.72 -0.25 -7.95
C GLU A 164 6.01 0.87 -7.18
N ILE A 165 5.98 0.73 -5.87
CA ILE A 165 5.46 1.75 -4.96
C ILE A 165 6.60 2.13 -4.03
N ILE A 166 6.90 3.43 -3.92
CA ILE A 166 7.80 3.95 -2.89
C ILE A 166 6.97 4.78 -1.93
N ALA A 167 7.12 4.49 -0.64
CA ALA A 167 6.47 5.21 0.44
C ALA A 167 7.51 5.59 1.50
N LYS A 168 7.31 6.74 2.14
CA LYS A 168 8.12 7.21 3.25
C LYS A 168 7.37 6.97 4.55
N VAL A 169 8.02 6.25 5.46
CA VAL A 169 7.52 6.01 6.83
C VAL A 169 8.27 6.93 7.78
N THR A 170 7.52 7.73 8.54
CA THR A 170 8.05 8.60 9.59
C THR A 170 7.32 8.33 10.90
N ASN A 171 8.03 8.50 12.01
CA ASN A 171 7.39 8.48 13.32
C ASN A 171 6.95 9.91 13.64
N ASP A 172 5.66 10.09 13.94
CA ASP A 172 5.19 11.34 14.55
C ASP A 172 5.64 11.37 16.00
N PHE A 173 6.61 12.21 16.29
CA PHE A 173 6.91 12.64 17.64
C PHE A 173 5.99 13.84 17.93
N LEU A 174 4.86 13.61 18.60
CA LEU A 174 4.08 14.67 19.22
C LEU A 174 4.70 15.07 20.55
#